data_e2cc739afa0e9768b3aeebcfd193298e
#
_entry.id   e2cc739afa0e9768b3aeebcfd193298e
#
_cell.length_a   1.000
_cell.length_b   1.000
_cell.length_c   1.000
_cell.angle_alpha   90.00
_cell.angle_beta   90.00
_cell.angle_gamma   90.00
#
_symmetry.space_group_name_H-M   'P 1'
#
loop_
_entity.id
_entity.type
_entity.pdbx_description
1 polymer ?
#
loop_
_entity_poly.entity_id
_entity_poly.type
_entity_poly.pdbx_seq_one_letter_code
_entity_poly.pdbx_strand_id
1 'polypeptide(L)'
;FTTELAVDDRVKINSITYRVLSITDNTNLTLDIEVVSTASGQTIYRSGMTSAEVASATTVARTNQTNNQFANYESNGAYGTLYIVDSTNKVAEFQITTSGGVNTYYFEELQRSAPVNPKRCTIFSERLVVAGQSVSTSTVAYSSRLKPYDFEATGSGAIDVGDIIVGVKVFRNTLIIFCKNSIFELTSLDSDPILKSITKNIGCIDGNTI
;
A
#
# COMPACT_ATOMS: atom_id res chain seq x y z
N PHE A 1 -3.17 21.47 17.38
CA PHE A 1 -3.08 20.10 16.85
C PHE A 1 -2.91 19.04 17.93
N THR A 2 -2.16 19.29 19.00
CA THR A 2 -1.80 18.29 20.03
C THR A 2 -2.98 17.66 20.77
N THR A 3 -4.17 18.25 20.72
CA THR A 3 -5.38 17.71 21.35
C THR A 3 -6.34 17.04 20.37
N GLU A 4 -6.14 17.23 19.08
CA GLU A 4 -7.08 16.84 18.03
C GLU A 4 -6.49 15.85 17.02
N LEU A 5 -5.17 15.86 16.85
CA LEU A 5 -4.46 15.01 15.91
C LEU A 5 -3.36 14.20 16.63
N ALA A 6 -3.11 13.01 16.13
CA ALA A 6 -2.00 12.15 16.53
C ALA A 6 -1.09 11.87 15.33
N VAL A 7 0.12 11.40 15.60
CA VAL A 7 1.00 10.83 14.56
C VAL A 7 0.27 9.66 13.90
N ASP A 8 0.42 9.53 12.60
CA ASP A 8 -0.28 8.61 11.71
C ASP A 8 -1.76 8.95 11.43
N ASP A 9 -2.32 9.98 12.03
CA ASP A 9 -3.64 10.48 11.61
C ASP A 9 -3.58 10.96 10.15
N ARG A 10 -4.69 10.82 9.48
CA ARG A 10 -4.89 11.35 8.13
C ARG A 10 -5.60 12.69 8.20
N VAL A 11 -5.06 13.65 7.49
CA VAL A 11 -5.65 15.00 7.37
C VAL A 11 -5.88 15.33 5.90
N LYS A 12 -6.96 16.04 5.63
CA LYS A 12 -7.33 16.45 4.27
C LYS A 12 -7.13 17.94 4.10
N ILE A 13 -6.31 18.32 3.13
CA ILE A 13 -6.04 19.70 2.74
C ILE A 13 -6.26 19.81 1.24
N ASN A 14 -7.13 20.71 0.80
CA ASN A 14 -7.44 20.90 -0.62
C ASN A 14 -7.79 19.59 -1.37
N SER A 15 -8.59 18.74 -0.74
CA SER A 15 -9.00 17.43 -1.28
C SER A 15 -7.89 16.38 -1.40
N ILE A 16 -6.67 16.68 -0.98
CA ILE A 16 -5.57 15.72 -0.92
C ILE A 16 -5.44 15.24 0.53
N THR A 17 -5.30 13.94 0.70
CA THR A 17 -5.08 13.32 2.00
C THR A 17 -3.59 13.20 2.27
N TYR A 18 -3.19 13.60 3.46
CA TYR A 18 -1.83 13.55 3.98
C TYR A 18 -1.82 12.73 5.27
N ARG A 19 -0.68 12.14 5.59
CA ARG A 19 -0.46 11.47 6.87
C ARG A 19 0.40 12.35 7.78
N VAL A 20 0.04 12.46 9.04
CA VAL A 20 0.81 13.21 10.05
C VAL A 20 2.04 12.39 10.44
N LEU A 21 3.24 12.88 10.14
CA LEU A 21 4.50 12.24 10.54
C LEU A 21 4.95 12.65 11.94
N SER A 22 4.77 13.91 12.29
CA SER A 22 5.09 14.41 13.63
C SER A 22 4.27 15.64 13.95
N ILE A 23 4.07 15.89 15.24
CA ILE A 23 3.45 17.09 15.77
C ILE A 23 4.45 17.74 16.71
N THR A 24 4.93 18.93 16.35
CA THR A 24 5.92 19.66 17.15
C THR A 24 5.24 20.44 18.27
N ASP A 25 4.11 21.09 17.95
CA ASP A 25 3.31 21.89 18.88
C ASP A 25 1.88 22.09 18.34
N ASN A 26 1.08 22.95 18.98
CA ASN A 26 -0.30 23.22 18.57
C ASN A 26 -0.44 23.94 17.22
N THR A 27 0.64 24.39 16.62
CA THR A 27 0.63 25.17 15.38
C THR A 27 1.42 24.52 14.25
N ASN A 28 2.30 23.57 14.57
CA ASN A 28 3.23 22.98 13.64
C ASN A 28 3.12 21.46 13.62
N LEU A 29 2.94 20.91 12.44
CA LEU A 29 3.01 19.48 12.15
C LEU A 29 3.78 19.22 10.87
N THR A 30 4.32 18.02 10.74
CA THR A 30 4.97 17.54 9.52
C THR A 30 4.10 16.50 8.86
N LEU A 31 3.93 16.62 7.56
CA LEU A 31 3.16 15.69 6.73
C LEU A 31 4.10 14.79 5.92
N ASP A 32 3.58 13.65 5.47
CA ASP A 32 4.32 12.64 4.72
C ASP A 32 4.66 13.07 3.28
N ILE A 33 3.90 14.03 2.73
CA ILE A 33 4.10 14.59 1.40
C ILE A 33 4.11 16.12 1.53
N GLU A 34 4.90 16.79 0.68
CA GLU A 34 4.91 18.24 0.60
C GLU A 34 3.54 18.77 0.15
N VAL A 35 3.03 19.78 0.84
CA VAL A 35 1.77 20.42 0.46
C VAL A 35 1.98 21.24 -0.80
N VAL A 36 1.31 20.87 -1.88
CA VAL A 36 1.52 21.41 -3.23
C VAL A 36 1.18 22.90 -3.37
N SER A 37 0.48 23.51 -2.41
CA SER A 37 0.25 24.96 -2.39
C SER A 37 0.30 25.53 -0.97
N THR A 38 1.17 26.49 -0.76
CA THR A 38 1.17 27.31 0.45
C THR A 38 0.00 28.28 0.40
N ALA A 39 -1.11 27.92 1.00
CA ALA A 39 -2.25 28.83 1.16
C ALA A 39 -2.49 29.06 2.65
N SER A 40 -2.53 30.32 3.08
CA SER A 40 -2.97 30.67 4.42
C SER A 40 -4.49 30.51 4.54
N GLY A 41 -4.97 30.16 5.74
CA GLY A 41 -6.40 30.07 6.03
C GLY A 41 -7.10 28.80 5.50
N GLN A 42 -6.33 27.78 5.12
CA GLN A 42 -6.92 26.50 4.74
C GLN A 42 -7.41 25.75 5.99
N THR A 43 -8.61 25.20 5.89
CA THR A 43 -9.13 24.32 6.94
C THR A 43 -8.55 22.92 6.76
N ILE A 44 -7.96 22.39 7.83
CA ILE A 44 -7.49 21.02 7.88
C ILE A 44 -8.60 20.18 8.50
N TYR A 45 -9.04 19.16 7.77
CA TYR A 45 -10.03 18.20 8.26
C TYR A 45 -9.33 16.90 8.61
N ARG A 46 -9.68 16.29 9.75
CA ARG A 46 -9.31 14.91 10.02
C ARG A 46 -9.99 14.03 8.97
N SER A 47 -9.20 13.28 8.22
CA SER A 47 -9.73 12.32 7.26
C SER A 47 -10.15 11.04 8.00
N GLY A 48 -11.31 10.52 7.67
CA GLY A 48 -11.87 9.30 8.24
C GLY A 48 -13.39 9.37 8.26
N MET A 49 -14.01 8.21 8.30
CA MET A 49 -15.46 8.07 8.28
C MET A 49 -15.95 7.35 9.53
N THR A 50 -17.07 7.80 10.09
CA THR A 50 -17.79 7.04 11.10
C THR A 50 -18.47 5.81 10.48
N SER A 51 -18.92 4.87 11.30
CA SER A 51 -19.66 3.70 10.81
C SER A 51 -20.91 4.06 10.02
N ALA A 52 -21.60 5.17 10.39
CA ALA A 52 -22.76 5.66 9.67
C ALA A 52 -22.38 6.22 8.30
N GLU A 53 -21.25 6.94 8.20
CA GLU A 53 -20.76 7.46 6.92
C GLU A 53 -20.28 6.33 6.01
N VAL A 54 -19.62 5.29 6.53
CA VAL A 54 -19.25 4.11 5.75
C VAL A 54 -20.49 3.39 5.22
N ALA A 55 -21.53 3.25 6.03
CA ALA A 55 -22.79 2.62 5.61
C ALA A 55 -23.52 3.42 4.52
N SER A 56 -23.33 4.73 4.46
CA SER A 56 -23.91 5.63 3.46
C SER A 56 -22.95 5.99 2.33
N ALA A 57 -21.65 5.73 2.49
CA ALA A 57 -20.64 6.15 1.53
C ALA A 57 -20.65 5.24 0.29
N THR A 58 -21.15 5.79 -0.78
CA THR A 58 -21.06 5.23 -2.13
C THR A 58 -19.79 5.69 -2.88
N THR A 59 -18.80 6.27 -2.21
CA THR A 59 -17.89 7.20 -2.87
C THR A 59 -16.39 7.00 -2.70
N VAL A 60 -15.92 5.78 -2.76
CA VAL A 60 -14.62 5.62 -3.42
C VAL A 60 -14.95 5.10 -4.82
N ALA A 61 -14.85 5.96 -5.82
CA ALA A 61 -15.15 5.61 -7.20
C ALA A 61 -14.05 4.68 -7.76
N ARG A 62 -14.09 3.44 -7.32
CA ARG A 62 -13.27 2.37 -7.93
C ARG A 62 -14.09 1.72 -9.04
N THR A 63 -13.45 1.50 -10.17
CA THR A 63 -14.04 0.67 -11.21
C THR A 63 -14.26 -0.73 -10.65
N ASN A 64 -15.47 -1.25 -10.74
CA ASN A 64 -15.80 -2.57 -10.22
C ASN A 64 -14.97 -3.64 -10.93
N GLN A 65 -14.24 -4.44 -10.17
CA GLN A 65 -13.36 -5.50 -10.66
C GLN A 65 -13.70 -6.83 -10.00
N THR A 66 -13.56 -7.90 -10.75
CA THR A 66 -13.83 -9.27 -10.27
C THR A 66 -12.62 -9.93 -9.62
N ASN A 67 -11.42 -9.40 -9.82
CA ASN A 67 -10.14 -10.00 -9.38
C ASN A 67 -9.44 -9.14 -8.35
N ASN A 68 -10.07 -8.92 -7.20
CA ASN A 68 -9.42 -8.24 -6.09
C ASN A 68 -8.43 -9.16 -5.37
N GLN A 69 -7.26 -8.63 -5.04
CA GLN A 69 -6.26 -9.28 -4.19
C GLN A 69 -6.06 -8.43 -2.94
N PHE A 70 -5.80 -9.10 -1.83
CA PHE A 70 -5.71 -8.47 -0.52
C PHE A 70 -4.42 -8.85 0.18
N ALA A 71 -3.83 -7.89 0.89
CA ALA A 71 -2.71 -8.11 1.79
C ALA A 71 -2.99 -7.41 3.12
N ASN A 72 -2.93 -8.15 4.22
CA ASN A 72 -3.10 -7.60 5.55
C ASN A 72 -1.73 -7.28 6.16
N TYR A 73 -1.57 -6.04 6.60
CA TYR A 73 -0.36 -5.58 7.28
C TYR A 73 -0.71 -5.28 8.75
N GLU A 74 -0.07 -6.00 9.65
CA GLU A 74 -0.17 -5.77 11.08
C GLU A 74 1.14 -5.12 11.56
N SER A 75 1.09 -3.89 12.05
CA SER A 75 2.20 -3.29 12.77
C SER A 75 2.00 -3.49 14.27
N ASN A 76 3.09 -3.72 14.99
CA ASN A 76 3.11 -4.00 16.43
C ASN A 76 2.11 -3.16 17.24
N GLY A 77 0.98 -3.76 17.60
CA GLY A 77 -0.02 -3.20 18.50
C GLY A 77 -0.92 -2.10 17.94
N ALA A 78 -0.74 -1.71 16.70
CA ALA A 78 -1.64 -0.81 16.01
C ALA A 78 -2.52 -1.60 15.02
N TYR A 79 -3.68 -1.07 14.77
CA TYR A 79 -4.73 -1.64 13.93
C TYR A 79 -4.22 -2.12 12.58
N GLY A 80 -4.65 -3.30 12.16
CA GLY A 80 -4.31 -3.88 10.88
C GLY A 80 -4.76 -3.00 9.72
N THR A 81 -3.91 -2.88 8.71
CA THR A 81 -4.25 -2.20 7.45
C THR A 81 -4.42 -3.24 6.36
N LEU A 82 -5.55 -3.22 5.68
CA LEU A 82 -5.81 -4.07 4.53
C LEU A 82 -5.46 -3.29 3.25
N TYR A 83 -4.53 -3.83 2.47
CA TYR A 83 -4.20 -3.31 1.14
C TYR A 83 -4.97 -4.08 0.07
N ILE A 84 -5.47 -3.37 -0.93
CA ILE A 84 -6.34 -3.90 -1.98
C ILE A 84 -5.77 -3.50 -3.34
N VAL A 85 -5.59 -4.49 -4.21
CA VAL A 85 -5.23 -4.30 -5.62
C VAL A 85 -6.20 -5.04 -6.52
N ASP A 86 -6.45 -4.51 -7.72
CA ASP A 86 -7.48 -5.04 -8.63
C ASP A 86 -7.13 -4.92 -10.13
N SER A 87 -5.89 -4.67 -10.46
CA SER A 87 -5.38 -4.51 -11.84
C SER A 87 -5.86 -3.28 -12.62
N THR A 88 -6.75 -2.47 -12.07
CA THR A 88 -7.34 -1.32 -12.79
C THR A 88 -7.16 -0.02 -12.04
N ASN A 89 -7.26 -0.07 -10.71
CA ASN A 89 -7.14 1.11 -9.85
C ASN A 89 -5.76 1.16 -9.17
N LYS A 90 -5.45 2.29 -8.56
CA LYS A 90 -4.30 2.40 -7.66
C LYS A 90 -4.46 1.44 -6.48
N VAL A 91 -3.36 1.15 -5.80
CA VAL A 91 -3.41 0.44 -4.52
C VAL A 91 -4.28 1.22 -3.55
N ALA A 92 -5.27 0.58 -2.95
CA ALA A 92 -6.06 1.17 -1.88
C ALA A 92 -5.66 0.58 -0.53
N GLU A 93 -5.81 1.38 0.51
CA GLU A 93 -5.69 0.93 1.89
C GLU A 93 -7.03 1.11 2.62
N PHE A 94 -7.34 0.14 3.46
CA PHE A 94 -8.46 0.19 4.38
C PHE A 94 -7.96 -0.04 5.80
N GLN A 95 -8.29 0.86 6.69
CA GLN A 95 -7.89 0.80 8.09
C GLN A 95 -9.06 1.13 9.01
N ILE A 96 -9.13 0.47 10.15
CA ILE A 96 -10.07 0.78 11.22
C ILE A 96 -9.26 1.22 12.42
N THR A 97 -9.58 2.36 12.99
CA THR A 97 -9.04 2.82 14.27
C THR A 97 -10.15 2.92 15.30
N THR A 98 -9.86 2.61 16.56
CA THR A 98 -10.83 2.71 17.66
C THR A 98 -10.28 3.66 18.71
N SER A 99 -11.03 4.70 19.03
CA SER A 99 -10.70 5.64 20.09
C SER A 99 -11.95 5.93 20.94
N GLY A 100 -11.85 5.77 22.26
CA GLY A 100 -13.00 5.97 23.16
C GLY A 100 -14.23 5.09 22.86
N GLY A 101 -14.02 3.90 22.26
CA GLY A 101 -15.09 3.00 21.84
C GLY A 101 -15.76 3.37 20.50
N VAL A 102 -15.27 4.40 19.83
CA VAL A 102 -15.75 4.82 18.50
C VAL A 102 -14.79 4.33 17.44
N ASN A 103 -15.33 3.61 16.45
CA ASN A 103 -14.56 3.17 15.26
C ASN A 103 -14.54 4.28 14.20
N THR A 104 -13.37 4.58 13.69
CA THR A 104 -13.15 5.43 12.53
C THR A 104 -12.60 4.57 11.41
N TYR A 105 -13.15 4.72 10.23
CA TYR A 105 -12.82 3.93 9.04
C TYR A 105 -12.11 4.82 8.04
N TYR A 106 -11.00 4.32 7.51
CA TYR A 106 -10.24 4.97 6.44
C TYR A 106 -10.26 4.06 5.22
N PHE A 107 -10.60 4.59 4.08
CA PHE A 107 -10.48 3.91 2.80
C PHE A 107 -9.95 4.90 1.78
N GLU A 108 -8.73 4.71 1.34
CA GLU A 108 -8.01 5.68 0.51
C GLU A 108 -7.13 4.97 -0.51
N GLU A 109 -6.88 5.63 -1.63
CA GLU A 109 -5.84 5.22 -2.57
C GLU A 109 -4.49 5.78 -2.13
N LEU A 110 -3.44 4.95 -2.22
CA LEU A 110 -2.09 5.39 -1.91
C LEU A 110 -1.65 6.50 -2.88
N GLN A 111 -1.13 7.58 -2.32
CA GLN A 111 -0.77 8.78 -3.08
C GLN A 111 0.72 8.81 -3.48
N ARG A 112 1.59 8.27 -2.64
CA ARG A 112 3.05 8.33 -2.85
C ARG A 112 3.51 7.25 -3.80
N SER A 113 3.78 7.65 -5.05
CA SER A 113 4.37 6.82 -6.13
C SER A 113 4.01 5.34 -6.10
N ALA A 114 2.83 5.05 -5.52
CA ALA A 114 2.34 3.69 -5.48
C ALA A 114 2.18 3.19 -6.91
N PRO A 115 2.62 1.96 -7.18
CA PRO A 115 2.52 1.37 -8.50
C PRO A 115 1.09 1.40 -9.04
N VAL A 116 0.96 1.77 -10.31
CA VAL A 116 -0.35 1.93 -10.95
C VAL A 116 -0.86 0.58 -11.43
N ASN A 117 -2.11 0.28 -11.08
CA ASN A 117 -2.84 -0.88 -11.56
C ASN A 117 -2.14 -2.23 -11.32
N PRO A 118 -1.64 -2.51 -10.11
CA PRO A 118 -1.03 -3.79 -9.82
C PRO A 118 -2.08 -4.90 -9.73
N LYS A 119 -1.71 -6.10 -10.17
CA LYS A 119 -2.59 -7.27 -10.14
C LYS A 119 -2.47 -8.11 -8.88
N ARG A 120 -1.30 -8.06 -8.23
CA ARG A 120 -0.96 -8.91 -7.09
C ARG A 120 -0.35 -8.09 -5.97
N CYS A 121 -0.65 -8.46 -4.73
CA CYS A 121 -0.01 -7.90 -3.56
C CYS A 121 0.22 -8.96 -2.48
N THR A 122 1.20 -8.71 -1.65
CA THR A 122 1.48 -9.49 -0.44
C THR A 122 2.31 -8.66 0.53
N ILE A 123 2.40 -9.08 1.78
CA ILE A 123 3.37 -8.53 2.74
C ILE A 123 4.57 -9.45 2.80
N PHE A 124 5.76 -8.87 2.62
CA PHE A 124 7.04 -9.58 2.74
C PHE A 124 8.09 -8.66 3.34
N SER A 125 8.82 -9.15 4.34
CA SER A 125 9.85 -8.38 5.06
C SER A 125 9.37 -7.02 5.55
N GLU A 126 8.18 -6.98 6.16
CA GLU A 126 7.55 -5.76 6.70
C GLU A 126 7.33 -4.66 5.64
N ARG A 127 7.14 -5.06 4.40
CA ARG A 127 6.90 -4.20 3.24
C ARG A 127 5.65 -4.65 2.50
N LEU A 128 4.93 -3.72 1.91
CA LEU A 128 3.94 -4.05 0.90
C LEU A 128 4.67 -4.31 -0.42
N VAL A 129 4.47 -5.50 -0.95
CA VAL A 129 4.97 -5.91 -2.26
C VAL A 129 3.80 -5.97 -3.22
N VAL A 130 3.95 -5.34 -4.38
CA VAL A 130 2.96 -5.36 -5.46
C VAL A 130 3.62 -5.78 -6.77
N ALA A 131 2.87 -6.44 -7.63
CA ALA A 131 3.43 -6.99 -8.86
C ALA A 131 2.42 -7.04 -10.01
N GLY A 132 2.93 -7.22 -11.23
CA GLY A 132 2.13 -7.36 -12.43
C GLY A 132 1.37 -6.08 -12.78
N GLN A 133 2.03 -4.93 -12.70
CA GLN A 133 1.47 -3.64 -13.11
C GLN A 133 1.14 -3.64 -14.59
N SER A 134 0.13 -2.88 -15.00
CA SER A 134 -0.28 -2.81 -16.41
C SER A 134 0.82 -2.26 -17.33
N VAL A 135 1.64 -1.35 -16.80
CA VAL A 135 2.76 -0.72 -17.54
C VAL A 135 4.09 -1.47 -17.42
N SER A 136 4.20 -2.38 -16.45
CA SER A 136 5.41 -3.19 -16.21
C SER A 136 5.02 -4.54 -15.61
N THR A 137 4.64 -5.46 -16.49
CA THR A 137 4.10 -6.77 -16.11
C THR A 137 5.14 -7.71 -15.51
N SER A 138 6.42 -7.42 -15.68
CA SER A 138 7.56 -8.19 -15.16
C SER A 138 8.17 -7.62 -13.87
N THR A 139 7.63 -6.52 -13.37
CA THR A 139 8.21 -5.83 -12.22
C THR A 139 7.50 -6.17 -10.92
N VAL A 140 8.29 -6.47 -9.89
CA VAL A 140 7.90 -6.47 -8.48
C VAL A 140 8.33 -5.15 -7.88
N ALA A 141 7.39 -4.36 -7.37
CA ALA A 141 7.68 -3.15 -6.63
C ALA A 141 7.39 -3.37 -5.13
N TYR A 142 8.17 -2.73 -4.27
CA TYR A 142 8.03 -2.87 -2.83
C TYR A 142 8.19 -1.53 -2.12
N SER A 143 7.40 -1.36 -1.08
CA SER A 143 7.42 -0.17 -0.24
C SER A 143 8.67 -0.13 0.66
N SER A 144 8.89 1.00 1.31
CA SER A 144 9.85 1.11 2.40
C SER A 144 9.46 0.20 3.57
N ARG A 145 10.45 -0.26 4.33
CA ARG A 145 10.24 -1.12 5.50
C ARG A 145 9.43 -0.40 6.57
N LEU A 146 8.46 -1.09 7.16
CA LEU A 146 7.52 -0.56 8.16
C LEU A 146 6.63 0.59 7.68
N LYS A 147 6.72 0.95 6.39
CA LYS A 147 5.90 1.98 5.74
C LYS A 147 5.26 1.43 4.47
N PRO A 148 4.28 0.53 4.58
CA PRO A 148 3.69 -0.15 3.43
C PRO A 148 2.97 0.78 2.45
N TYR A 149 2.71 2.02 2.85
CA TYR A 149 2.12 3.08 2.03
C TYR A 149 3.14 3.90 1.24
N ASP A 150 4.45 3.74 1.48
CA ASP A 150 5.49 4.63 0.94
C ASP A 150 6.44 3.90 0.00
N PHE A 151 6.31 4.17 -1.29
CA PHE A 151 7.12 3.60 -2.37
C PHE A 151 8.25 4.54 -2.84
N GLU A 152 8.47 5.66 -2.14
CA GLU A 152 9.54 6.63 -2.46
C GLU A 152 10.63 6.70 -1.40
N ALA A 153 10.30 6.36 -0.13
CA ALA A 153 11.25 6.46 0.96
C ALA A 153 12.41 5.47 0.79
N THR A 154 13.51 5.78 1.46
CA THR A 154 14.70 4.92 1.49
C THR A 154 14.34 3.48 1.81
N GLY A 155 14.84 2.56 1.00
CA GLY A 155 14.59 1.13 1.13
C GLY A 155 13.35 0.63 0.37
N SER A 156 12.59 1.50 -0.30
CA SER A 156 11.65 1.10 -1.34
C SER A 156 12.39 0.82 -2.65
N GLY A 157 11.75 0.12 -3.57
CA GLY A 157 12.36 -0.14 -4.87
C GLY A 157 11.52 -1.04 -5.77
N ALA A 158 12.13 -1.44 -6.87
CA ALA A 158 11.53 -2.34 -7.84
C ALA A 158 12.56 -3.28 -8.45
N ILE A 159 12.14 -4.50 -8.76
CA ILE A 159 12.96 -5.55 -9.38
C ILE A 159 12.24 -6.04 -10.63
N ASP A 160 12.93 -6.01 -11.76
CA ASP A 160 12.45 -6.64 -12.98
C ASP A 160 12.92 -8.10 -13.03
N VAL A 161 11.98 -9.03 -13.12
CA VAL A 161 12.28 -10.46 -13.21
C VAL A 161 12.39 -10.98 -14.65
N GLY A 162 12.10 -10.12 -15.64
CA GLY A 162 12.24 -10.42 -17.06
C GLY A 162 11.17 -11.35 -17.64
N ASP A 163 10.13 -11.71 -16.91
CA ASP A 163 9.00 -12.52 -17.37
C ASP A 163 7.69 -12.02 -16.77
N ILE A 164 6.58 -12.24 -17.44
CA ILE A 164 5.25 -11.77 -17.00
C ILE A 164 4.88 -12.40 -15.68
N ILE A 165 4.70 -11.59 -14.64
CA ILE A 165 4.32 -12.03 -13.32
C ILE A 165 2.83 -12.37 -13.29
N VAL A 166 2.53 -13.58 -12.86
CA VAL A 166 1.19 -14.14 -12.74
C VAL A 166 0.73 -14.11 -11.28
N GLY A 167 1.65 -14.37 -10.34
CA GLY A 167 1.35 -14.38 -8.93
C GLY A 167 2.58 -14.19 -8.04
N VAL A 168 2.34 -13.81 -6.79
CA VAL A 168 3.36 -13.72 -5.74
C VAL A 168 2.82 -14.34 -4.47
N LYS A 169 3.67 -15.10 -3.76
CA LYS A 169 3.29 -15.74 -2.50
C LYS A 169 4.48 -15.84 -1.56
N VAL A 170 4.26 -15.54 -0.31
CA VAL A 170 5.29 -15.76 0.72
C VAL A 170 5.24 -17.20 1.19
N PHE A 171 6.38 -17.87 1.18
CA PHE A 171 6.57 -19.21 1.68
C PHE A 171 7.87 -19.30 2.47
N ARG A 172 7.80 -19.65 3.76
CA ARG A 172 8.97 -19.80 4.66
C ARG A 172 9.97 -18.64 4.59
N ASN A 173 9.51 -17.42 4.81
CA ASN A 173 10.34 -16.19 4.73
C ASN A 173 11.00 -15.94 3.36
N THR A 174 10.46 -16.51 2.31
CA THR A 174 10.90 -16.26 0.93
C THR A 174 9.69 -15.85 0.11
N LEU A 175 9.86 -14.85 -0.73
CA LEU A 175 8.84 -14.47 -1.70
C LEU A 175 9.03 -15.30 -2.96
N ILE A 176 8.04 -16.11 -3.29
CA ILE A 176 7.99 -16.86 -4.54
C ILE A 176 7.25 -16.03 -5.56
N ILE A 177 7.88 -15.83 -6.71
CA ILE A 177 7.34 -15.05 -7.84
C ILE A 177 7.03 -16.04 -8.96
N PHE A 178 5.76 -16.21 -9.24
CA PHE A 178 5.27 -17.09 -10.31
C PHE A 178 5.10 -16.26 -11.58
N CYS A 179 5.87 -16.58 -12.59
CA CYS A 179 5.78 -15.96 -13.90
C CYS A 179 5.14 -16.92 -14.91
N LYS A 180 4.86 -16.41 -16.11
CA LYS A 180 4.23 -17.18 -17.18
C LYS A 180 5.07 -18.39 -17.61
N ASN A 181 6.41 -18.23 -17.69
CA ASN A 181 7.32 -19.26 -18.18
C ASN A 181 8.40 -19.65 -17.14
N SER A 182 8.44 -19.00 -15.97
CA SER A 182 9.50 -19.17 -14.98
C SER A 182 8.98 -18.99 -13.56
N ILE A 183 9.78 -19.43 -12.59
CA ILE A 183 9.52 -19.19 -11.16
C ILE A 183 10.81 -18.70 -10.53
N PHE A 184 10.70 -17.66 -9.73
CA PHE A 184 11.82 -17.08 -8.99
C PHE A 184 11.56 -17.12 -7.48
N GLU A 185 12.64 -17.12 -6.72
CA GLU A 185 12.62 -16.85 -5.29
C GLU A 185 13.36 -15.55 -4.99
N LEU A 186 12.82 -14.77 -4.07
CA LEU A 186 13.41 -13.55 -3.56
C LEU A 186 13.52 -13.67 -2.04
N THR A 187 14.74 -13.73 -1.53
CA THR A 187 14.99 -14.01 -0.12
C THR A 187 15.19 -12.77 0.74
N SER A 188 15.55 -11.64 0.12
CA SER A 188 15.72 -10.36 0.80
C SER A 188 15.26 -9.20 -0.09
N LEU A 189 14.75 -8.15 0.55
CA LEU A 189 14.46 -6.83 -0.05
C LEU A 189 15.31 -5.72 0.58
N ASP A 190 16.30 -6.08 1.39
CA ASP A 190 17.20 -5.11 1.99
C ASP A 190 18.18 -4.56 0.94
N SER A 191 19.29 -3.98 1.34
CA SER A 191 20.20 -3.21 0.47
C SER A 191 20.69 -3.94 -0.79
N ASP A 192 20.54 -5.26 -0.85
CA ASP A 192 20.90 -6.06 -2.03
C ASP A 192 19.89 -7.20 -2.21
N PRO A 193 18.82 -6.98 -2.98
CA PRO A 193 17.80 -7.99 -3.22
C PRO A 193 18.37 -9.24 -3.91
N ILE A 194 18.20 -10.40 -3.28
CA ILE A 194 18.70 -11.67 -3.81
C ILE A 194 17.57 -12.39 -4.55
N LEU A 195 17.58 -12.23 -5.87
CA LEU A 195 16.66 -12.91 -6.79
C LEU A 195 17.34 -14.16 -7.39
N LYS A 196 16.73 -15.31 -7.21
CA LYS A 196 17.22 -16.57 -7.74
C LYS A 196 16.16 -17.27 -8.59
N SER A 197 16.54 -17.79 -9.74
CA SER A 197 15.65 -18.58 -10.57
C SER A 197 15.50 -19.99 -10.02
N ILE A 198 14.28 -20.42 -9.78
CA ILE A 198 13.93 -21.81 -9.43
C ILE A 198 13.81 -22.63 -10.71
N THR A 199 13.09 -22.09 -11.68
CA THR A 199 12.92 -22.73 -13.00
C THR A 199 12.77 -21.67 -14.10
N LYS A 200 13.22 -21.99 -15.32
CA LYS A 200 13.14 -21.10 -16.48
C LYS A 200 12.20 -21.61 -17.57
N ASN A 201 11.65 -22.80 -17.45
CA ASN A 201 10.83 -23.45 -18.48
C ASN A 201 9.48 -23.95 -17.96
N ILE A 202 9.21 -23.71 -16.69
CA ILE A 202 7.95 -24.07 -16.05
C ILE A 202 7.47 -22.83 -15.30
N GLY A 203 6.28 -22.37 -15.62
CA GLY A 203 5.64 -21.21 -15.02
C GLY A 203 4.23 -21.52 -14.57
N CYS A 204 3.46 -20.46 -14.34
CA CYS A 204 2.09 -20.51 -13.88
C CYS A 204 1.18 -19.82 -14.89
N ILE A 205 0.03 -20.43 -15.19
CA ILE A 205 -0.94 -19.87 -16.15
C ILE A 205 -1.91 -18.93 -15.45
N ASP A 206 -2.33 -19.26 -14.22
CA ASP A 206 -3.33 -18.48 -13.48
C ASP A 206 -2.89 -18.26 -12.03
N GLY A 207 -2.75 -17.00 -11.66
CA GLY A 207 -2.37 -16.58 -10.30
C GLY A 207 -3.46 -16.77 -9.25
N ASN A 208 -4.67 -17.13 -9.63
CA ASN A 208 -5.75 -17.46 -8.69
C ASN A 208 -5.65 -18.90 -8.18
N THR A 209 -4.74 -19.69 -8.74
CA THR A 209 -4.47 -21.08 -8.35
C THR A 209 -3.24 -21.23 -7.44
N ILE A 210 -2.66 -20.11 -6.98
CA ILE A 210 -1.45 -20.06 -6.16
C ILE A 210 -1.76 -19.90 -4.67
#